data_74f46d5c0d8432b295ca02455cad20ba
#
_entry.id   74f46d5c0d8432b295ca02455cad20ba
#
_cell.length_a   1.000
_cell.length_b   1.000
_cell.length_c   1.000
_cell.angle_alpha   90.00
_cell.angle_beta   90.00
_cell.angle_gamma   90.00
#
_symmetry.space_group_name_H-M   'P 1'
#
loop_
_entity.id
_entity.type
_entity.pdbx_description
1 polymer ?
#
loop_
_entity_poly.entity_id
_entity_poly.type
_entity_poly.pdbx_seq_one_letter_code
_entity_poly.pdbx_strand_id
1 'polypeptide(L)'
;IEFVTFKTLVNEYISQWTGKDDSYYLRSAFWLSAFNDKPIKSIKPRHIEKVLAKYADGKINGYGSNMPKSNNTVLRMKSVLSSIFQYAIDKNYLDKNPATKVRIKAVPNQIERFLSEDERERLLNACKEASWDRMHLLVLLAITTGMRKSELLNLRWSDINFEDGLATLNTTKNGEKRINPIPTVALDELKQHREVGSGLIFFSRYNLDKPIDFRKPWFIALEKVQITDFRFHDLRHTAASYLVMGGATLHETGEILGHKSEQTTKRYAHLSTGHKSALSERVMNKVFKNK
;
A
#
# COMPACT_ATOMS: atom_id res chain seq x y z
N ILE A 1 -18.71 41.54 5.74
CA ILE A 1 -18.36 40.12 5.87
C ILE A 1 -17.81 39.70 4.52
N GLU A 2 -16.48 39.57 4.43
CA GLU A 2 -15.80 39.16 3.21
C GLU A 2 -16.28 37.75 2.80
N PHE A 3 -16.79 37.65 1.59
CA PHE A 3 -17.28 36.34 1.06
C PHE A 3 -16.08 35.50 0.68
N VAL A 4 -15.67 34.57 1.55
CA VAL A 4 -14.62 33.62 1.24
C VAL A 4 -15.08 32.72 0.08
N THR A 5 -14.35 32.75 -1.05
CA THR A 5 -14.61 31.87 -2.20
C THR A 5 -13.93 30.52 -1.98
N PHE A 6 -14.37 29.50 -2.72
CA PHE A 6 -13.74 28.19 -2.64
C PHE A 6 -12.28 28.23 -3.14
N LYS A 7 -12.00 29.07 -4.14
CA LYS A 7 -10.64 29.31 -4.65
C LYS A 7 -9.71 29.89 -3.56
N THR A 8 -10.16 30.91 -2.85
CA THR A 8 -9.40 31.48 -1.72
C THR A 8 -9.13 30.41 -0.67
N LEU A 9 -10.15 29.66 -0.26
CA LEU A 9 -10.02 28.61 0.74
C LEU A 9 -9.03 27.51 0.33
N VAL A 10 -9.09 27.03 -0.93
CA VAL A 10 -8.16 26.00 -1.41
C VAL A 10 -6.74 26.51 -1.44
N ASN A 11 -6.50 27.74 -1.90
CA ASN A 11 -5.16 28.32 -1.95
C ASN A 11 -4.55 28.47 -0.56
N GLU A 12 -5.32 28.96 0.41
CA GLU A 12 -4.88 29.04 1.81
C GLU A 12 -4.58 27.66 2.40
N TYR A 13 -5.46 26.69 2.17
CA TYR A 13 -5.27 25.33 2.66
C TYR A 13 -4.01 24.68 2.07
N ILE A 14 -3.82 24.79 0.76
CA ILE A 14 -2.67 24.17 0.06
C ILE A 14 -1.35 24.84 0.44
N SER A 15 -1.33 26.15 0.70
CA SER A 15 -0.11 26.85 1.15
C SER A 15 0.42 26.37 2.50
N GLN A 16 -0.44 25.82 3.34
CA GLN A 16 -0.09 25.27 4.66
C GLN A 16 0.02 23.73 4.68
N TRP A 17 -0.27 23.06 3.55
CA TRP A 17 -0.27 21.61 3.50
C TRP A 17 1.15 21.06 3.44
N THR A 18 1.53 20.23 4.40
CA THR A 18 2.87 19.63 4.54
C THR A 18 2.89 18.13 4.26
N GLY A 19 1.80 17.58 3.73
CA GLY A 19 1.69 16.15 3.44
C GLY A 19 2.60 15.71 2.29
N LYS A 20 2.90 14.40 2.24
CA LYS A 20 3.80 13.78 1.25
C LYS A 20 3.08 13.19 0.02
N ASP A 21 1.76 13.41 -0.11
CA ASP A 21 0.97 12.83 -1.21
C ASP A 21 0.78 13.85 -2.34
N ASP A 22 1.63 13.81 -3.36
CA ASP A 22 1.55 14.70 -4.53
C ASP A 22 0.18 14.65 -5.23
N SER A 23 -0.50 13.50 -5.15
CA SER A 23 -1.85 13.36 -5.72
C SER A 23 -2.90 14.21 -5.00
N TYR A 24 -2.55 14.76 -3.83
CA TYR A 24 -3.40 15.68 -3.09
C TYR A 24 -3.61 17.00 -3.83
N TYR A 25 -2.56 17.52 -4.45
CA TYR A 25 -2.63 18.72 -5.29
C TYR A 25 -3.57 18.52 -6.48
N LEU A 26 -3.45 17.36 -7.18
CA LEU A 26 -4.33 17.03 -8.31
C LEU A 26 -5.80 16.92 -7.89
N ARG A 27 -6.07 16.32 -6.71
CA ARG A 27 -7.44 16.22 -6.18
C ARG A 27 -7.98 17.58 -5.74
N SER A 28 -7.15 18.43 -5.19
CA SER A 28 -7.53 19.81 -4.81
C SER A 28 -7.83 20.63 -6.06
N ALA A 29 -7.00 20.53 -7.11
CA ALA A 29 -7.24 21.19 -8.40
C ALA A 29 -8.56 20.73 -9.06
N PHE A 30 -8.91 19.45 -8.95
CA PHE A 30 -10.20 18.94 -9.38
C PHE A 30 -11.36 19.67 -8.69
N TRP A 31 -11.34 19.82 -7.38
CA TRP A 31 -12.37 20.51 -6.63
C TRP A 31 -12.38 22.02 -6.93
N LEU A 32 -11.21 22.58 -7.15
CA LEU A 32 -11.09 23.97 -7.58
C LEU A 32 -11.77 24.19 -8.93
N SER A 33 -11.59 23.31 -9.92
CA SER A 33 -12.29 23.40 -11.20
C SER A 33 -13.80 23.27 -11.08
N ALA A 34 -14.30 22.54 -10.07
CA ALA A 34 -15.74 22.33 -9.87
C ALA A 34 -16.44 23.50 -9.17
N PHE A 35 -15.76 24.18 -8.25
CA PHE A 35 -16.38 25.22 -7.42
C PHE A 35 -15.77 26.61 -7.55
N ASN A 36 -14.54 26.75 -8.00
CA ASN A 36 -13.81 28.00 -8.28
C ASN A 36 -14.22 29.19 -7.38
N ASP A 37 -14.86 30.19 -7.95
CA ASP A 37 -15.23 31.45 -7.28
C ASP A 37 -16.57 31.37 -6.50
N LYS A 38 -17.13 30.17 -6.33
CA LYS A 38 -18.36 29.99 -5.54
C LYS A 38 -18.10 30.35 -4.07
N PRO A 39 -18.97 31.15 -3.43
CA PRO A 39 -18.93 31.37 -1.99
C PRO A 39 -19.05 30.03 -1.24
N ILE A 40 -18.16 29.77 -0.30
CA ILE A 40 -18.12 28.48 0.40
C ILE A 40 -19.43 28.17 1.14
N LYS A 41 -20.10 29.19 1.68
CA LYS A 41 -21.41 29.08 2.33
C LYS A 41 -22.53 28.62 1.39
N SER A 42 -22.37 28.80 0.07
CA SER A 42 -23.35 28.38 -0.94
C SER A 42 -23.19 26.92 -1.36
N ILE A 43 -22.04 26.28 -1.05
CA ILE A 43 -21.79 24.89 -1.42
C ILE A 43 -22.53 23.97 -0.46
N LYS A 44 -23.53 23.28 -0.99
CA LYS A 44 -24.41 22.35 -0.23
C LYS A 44 -24.07 20.91 -0.58
N PRO A 45 -24.43 19.92 0.26
CA PRO A 45 -24.18 18.50 0.00
C PRO A 45 -24.62 18.05 -1.40
N ARG A 46 -25.78 18.46 -1.88
CA ARG A 46 -26.30 18.15 -3.24
C ARG A 46 -25.35 18.57 -4.37
N HIS A 47 -24.60 19.67 -4.19
CA HIS A 47 -23.65 20.14 -5.21
C HIS A 47 -22.42 19.20 -5.27
N ILE A 48 -21.98 18.75 -4.10
CA ILE A 48 -20.87 17.79 -3.96
C ILE A 48 -21.27 16.43 -4.57
N GLU A 49 -22.46 15.94 -4.25
CA GLU A 49 -23.01 14.69 -4.80
C GLU A 49 -23.05 14.72 -6.31
N LYS A 50 -23.55 15.82 -6.90
CA LYS A 50 -23.62 16.00 -8.36
C LYS A 50 -22.23 15.95 -9.02
N VAL A 51 -21.22 16.56 -8.43
CA VAL A 51 -19.85 16.54 -8.93
C VAL A 51 -19.25 15.14 -8.81
N LEU A 52 -19.43 14.49 -7.65
CA LEU A 52 -18.92 13.14 -7.42
C LEU A 52 -19.60 12.09 -8.31
N ALA A 53 -20.90 12.22 -8.60
CA ALA A 53 -21.60 11.35 -9.55
C ALA A 53 -20.99 11.45 -10.95
N LYS A 54 -20.77 12.66 -11.45
CA LYS A 54 -20.11 12.87 -12.76
C LYS A 54 -18.68 12.30 -12.78
N TYR A 55 -17.95 12.46 -11.69
CA TYR A 55 -16.61 11.89 -11.55
C TYR A 55 -16.64 10.36 -11.53
N ALA A 56 -17.59 9.78 -10.79
CA ALA A 56 -17.79 8.33 -10.72
C ALA A 56 -18.08 7.72 -12.10
N ASP A 57 -18.88 8.40 -12.92
CA ASP A 57 -19.22 7.98 -14.29
C ASP A 57 -18.06 8.17 -15.30
N GLY A 58 -16.93 8.80 -14.90
CA GLY A 58 -15.85 9.14 -15.82
C GLY A 58 -16.18 10.32 -16.77
N LYS A 59 -17.20 11.11 -16.47
CA LYS A 59 -17.71 12.20 -17.35
C LYS A 59 -17.02 13.55 -17.13
N ILE A 60 -15.95 13.61 -16.35
CA ILE A 60 -15.18 14.83 -16.14
C ILE A 60 -13.84 14.72 -16.88
N ASN A 61 -13.71 15.47 -17.98
CA ASN A 61 -12.49 15.48 -18.78
C ASN A 61 -11.28 16.04 -17.98
N GLY A 62 -10.08 15.52 -18.27
CA GLY A 62 -8.82 16.01 -17.69
C GLY A 62 -8.44 15.43 -16.32
N TYR A 63 -9.31 14.63 -15.68
CA TYR A 63 -9.04 14.05 -14.36
C TYR A 63 -9.09 12.51 -14.38
N GLY A 64 -8.13 11.92 -15.06
CA GLY A 64 -7.97 10.47 -15.19
C GLY A 64 -8.62 9.90 -16.47
N SER A 65 -8.73 8.58 -16.55
CA SER A 65 -9.37 7.92 -17.68
C SER A 65 -10.87 8.23 -17.72
N ASN A 66 -11.46 8.27 -18.92
CA ASN A 66 -12.92 8.43 -19.12
C ASN A 66 -13.72 7.17 -18.71
N MET A 67 -13.15 6.31 -17.89
CA MET A 67 -13.80 5.10 -17.38
C MET A 67 -14.45 5.34 -16.01
N PRO A 68 -15.50 4.60 -15.66
CA PRO A 68 -16.11 4.63 -14.34
C PRO A 68 -15.09 4.40 -13.23
N LYS A 69 -15.24 5.12 -12.12
CA LYS A 69 -14.34 5.04 -10.96
C LYS A 69 -14.96 4.16 -9.88
N SER A 70 -14.08 3.42 -9.18
CA SER A 70 -14.52 2.66 -8.00
C SER A 70 -14.98 3.61 -6.88
N ASN A 71 -15.93 3.13 -6.05
CA ASN A 71 -16.39 3.89 -4.89
C ASN A 71 -15.24 4.33 -3.97
N ASN A 72 -14.21 3.50 -3.82
CA ASN A 72 -13.04 3.85 -3.01
C ASN A 72 -12.23 5.01 -3.62
N THR A 73 -12.18 5.11 -4.95
CA THR A 73 -11.57 6.27 -5.64
C THR A 73 -12.41 7.53 -5.41
N VAL A 74 -13.73 7.43 -5.50
CA VAL A 74 -14.66 8.54 -5.23
C VAL A 74 -14.58 8.98 -3.77
N LEU A 75 -14.46 8.04 -2.82
CA LEU A 75 -14.26 8.33 -1.40
C LEU A 75 -12.97 9.12 -1.15
N ARG A 76 -11.88 8.80 -1.85
CA ARG A 76 -10.61 9.58 -1.75
C ARG A 76 -10.79 11.03 -2.22
N MET A 77 -11.55 11.24 -3.31
CA MET A 77 -11.88 12.59 -3.77
C MET A 77 -12.69 13.35 -2.72
N LYS A 78 -13.73 12.72 -2.17
CA LYS A 78 -14.54 13.31 -1.09
C LYS A 78 -13.70 13.63 0.15
N SER A 79 -12.76 12.76 0.52
CA SER A 79 -11.90 12.96 1.71
C SER A 79 -11.09 14.26 1.60
N VAL A 80 -10.48 14.53 0.45
CA VAL A 80 -9.74 15.79 0.22
C VAL A 80 -10.64 17.00 0.38
N LEU A 81 -11.84 16.98 -0.22
CA LEU A 81 -12.82 18.07 -0.06
C LEU A 81 -13.23 18.25 1.41
N SER A 82 -13.44 17.14 2.11
CA SER A 82 -13.79 17.19 3.54
C SER A 82 -12.70 17.83 4.38
N SER A 83 -11.42 17.57 4.08
CA SER A 83 -10.29 18.21 4.77
C SER A 83 -10.22 19.71 4.48
N ILE A 84 -10.48 20.12 3.23
CA ILE A 84 -10.54 21.54 2.86
C ILE A 84 -11.67 22.27 3.62
N PHE A 85 -12.86 21.66 3.72
CA PHE A 85 -13.95 22.26 4.50
C PHE A 85 -13.74 22.18 6.02
N GLN A 86 -12.99 21.19 6.51
CA GLN A 86 -12.61 21.16 7.91
C GLN A 86 -11.70 22.35 8.24
N TYR A 87 -10.73 22.63 7.38
CA TYR A 87 -9.91 23.84 7.51
C TYR A 87 -10.75 25.13 7.53
N ALA A 88 -11.81 25.20 6.72
CA ALA A 88 -12.72 26.35 6.75
C ALA A 88 -13.47 26.49 8.10
N ILE A 89 -13.78 25.37 8.77
CA ILE A 89 -14.33 25.39 10.13
C ILE A 89 -13.28 25.87 11.13
N ASP A 90 -12.06 25.33 11.05
CA ASP A 90 -10.96 25.67 11.96
C ASP A 90 -10.59 27.18 11.88
N LYS A 91 -10.85 27.81 10.70
CA LYS A 91 -10.71 29.26 10.47
C LYS A 91 -11.98 30.05 10.77
N ASN A 92 -13.03 29.44 11.29
CA ASN A 92 -14.33 30.08 11.54
C ASN A 92 -15.03 30.66 10.28
N TYR A 93 -14.71 30.18 9.09
CA TYR A 93 -15.38 30.56 7.84
C TYR A 93 -16.72 29.84 7.66
N LEU A 94 -16.86 28.64 8.25
CA LEU A 94 -18.05 27.80 8.23
C LEU A 94 -18.31 27.17 9.61
N ASP A 95 -19.58 26.96 9.92
CA ASP A 95 -20.00 26.26 11.15
C ASP A 95 -20.06 24.73 10.95
N LYS A 96 -20.29 24.28 9.72
CA LYS A 96 -20.51 22.85 9.42
C LYS A 96 -19.88 22.48 8.08
N ASN A 97 -19.27 21.29 8.04
CA ASN A 97 -18.67 20.74 6.84
C ASN A 97 -19.76 20.11 5.94
N PRO A 98 -20.02 20.65 4.73
CA PRO A 98 -21.06 20.11 3.86
C PRO A 98 -20.72 18.72 3.29
N ALA A 99 -19.44 18.33 3.23
CA ALA A 99 -19.01 17.04 2.72
C ALA A 99 -19.32 15.88 3.68
N THR A 100 -19.55 16.13 4.97
CA THR A 100 -19.82 15.06 5.94
C THR A 100 -21.19 14.39 5.69
N LYS A 101 -22.17 15.12 5.17
CA LYS A 101 -23.51 14.61 4.85
C LYS A 101 -23.56 13.77 3.57
N VAL A 102 -22.54 13.85 2.71
CA VAL A 102 -22.47 13.07 1.47
C VAL A 102 -22.06 11.64 1.81
N ARG A 103 -22.90 10.67 1.55
CA ARG A 103 -22.66 9.25 1.83
C ARG A 103 -22.24 8.53 0.56
N ILE A 104 -21.10 7.85 0.61
CA ILE A 104 -20.62 6.95 -0.44
C ILE A 104 -20.37 5.61 0.23
N LYS A 105 -20.99 4.56 -0.29
CA LYS A 105 -20.78 3.21 0.26
C LYS A 105 -19.39 2.74 -0.07
N ALA A 106 -18.57 2.54 0.95
CA ALA A 106 -17.27 1.90 0.78
C ALA A 106 -17.47 0.45 0.30
N VAL A 107 -16.70 0.04 -0.68
CA VAL A 107 -16.65 -1.36 -1.09
C VAL A 107 -15.45 -1.97 -0.37
N PRO A 108 -15.64 -3.03 0.41
CA PRO A 108 -14.54 -3.75 1.01
C PRO A 108 -13.56 -4.19 -0.08
N ASN A 109 -12.33 -3.72 -0.01
CA ASN A 109 -11.27 -4.10 -0.95
C ASN A 109 -10.40 -5.16 -0.28
N GLN A 110 -11.03 -6.22 0.21
CA GLN A 110 -10.34 -7.37 0.77
C GLN A 110 -9.91 -8.27 -0.38
N ILE A 111 -8.68 -8.10 -0.83
CA ILE A 111 -8.04 -9.07 -1.70
C ILE A 111 -7.39 -10.07 -0.76
N GLU A 112 -7.94 -11.28 -0.74
CA GLU A 112 -7.43 -12.42 0.04
C GLU A 112 -6.53 -13.31 -0.84
N ARG A 113 -6.11 -12.81 -2.00
CA ARG A 113 -5.28 -13.52 -2.97
C ARG A 113 -3.86 -13.65 -2.45
N PHE A 114 -3.36 -14.87 -2.28
CA PHE A 114 -1.97 -15.21 -2.06
C PHE A 114 -1.59 -16.39 -2.97
N LEU A 115 -0.30 -16.58 -3.21
CA LEU A 115 0.18 -17.67 -4.06
C LEU A 115 0.02 -19.01 -3.37
N SER A 116 -0.43 -20.03 -4.12
CA SER A 116 -0.25 -21.42 -3.71
C SER A 116 1.24 -21.81 -3.79
N GLU A 117 1.60 -22.98 -3.26
CA GLU A 117 2.98 -23.49 -3.37
C GLU A 117 3.41 -23.66 -4.82
N ASP A 118 2.55 -24.25 -5.65
CA ASP A 118 2.78 -24.44 -7.08
C ASP A 118 2.93 -23.10 -7.82
N GLU A 119 2.04 -22.14 -7.57
CA GLU A 119 2.13 -20.80 -8.17
C GLU A 119 3.41 -20.08 -7.76
N ARG A 120 3.81 -20.18 -6.50
CA ARG A 120 5.05 -19.60 -5.99
C ARG A 120 6.27 -20.18 -6.72
N GLU A 121 6.35 -21.51 -6.86
CA GLU A 121 7.47 -22.17 -7.52
C GLU A 121 7.54 -21.79 -8.99
N ARG A 122 6.41 -21.86 -9.72
CA ARG A 122 6.35 -21.45 -11.11
C ARG A 122 6.76 -20.00 -11.32
N LEU A 123 6.27 -19.10 -10.46
CA LEU A 123 6.60 -17.67 -10.54
C LEU A 123 8.09 -17.42 -10.27
N LEU A 124 8.65 -18.02 -9.23
CA LEU A 124 10.08 -17.87 -8.92
C LEU A 124 10.96 -18.39 -10.07
N ASN A 125 10.60 -19.53 -10.67
CA ASN A 125 11.33 -20.07 -11.82
C ASN A 125 11.22 -19.13 -13.05
N ALA A 126 10.04 -18.59 -13.33
CA ALA A 126 9.88 -17.60 -14.41
C ALA A 126 10.70 -16.32 -14.16
N CYS A 127 10.83 -15.90 -12.90
CA CYS A 127 11.64 -14.75 -12.53
C CYS A 127 13.15 -14.97 -12.72
N LYS A 128 13.67 -16.21 -12.58
CA LYS A 128 15.06 -16.55 -12.89
C LYS A 128 15.40 -16.37 -14.37
N GLU A 129 14.42 -16.59 -15.22
CA GLU A 129 14.56 -16.46 -16.68
C GLU A 129 14.19 -15.06 -17.21
N ALA A 130 13.90 -14.13 -16.31
CA ALA A 130 13.54 -12.77 -16.70
C ALA A 130 14.74 -12.03 -17.33
N SER A 131 14.44 -11.07 -18.23
CA SER A 131 15.45 -10.24 -18.89
C SER A 131 16.24 -9.33 -17.95
N TRP A 132 15.76 -9.17 -16.72
CA TRP A 132 16.45 -8.46 -15.65
C TRP A 132 16.88 -9.47 -14.58
N ASP A 133 18.17 -9.62 -14.40
CA ASP A 133 18.83 -10.62 -13.58
C ASP A 133 18.44 -10.60 -12.08
N ARG A 134 18.00 -9.44 -11.55
CA ARG A 134 17.58 -9.32 -10.16
C ARG A 134 16.08 -9.50 -9.94
N MET A 135 15.34 -9.93 -10.97
CA MET A 135 13.89 -10.13 -10.84
C MET A 135 13.54 -11.23 -9.84
N HIS A 136 14.29 -12.35 -9.88
CA HIS A 136 14.13 -13.43 -8.92
C HIS A 136 14.39 -12.95 -7.49
N LEU A 137 15.51 -12.28 -7.24
CA LEU A 137 15.86 -11.73 -5.93
C LEU A 137 14.77 -10.78 -5.40
N LEU A 138 14.25 -9.88 -6.25
CA LEU A 138 13.20 -8.93 -5.86
C LEU A 138 11.92 -9.66 -5.40
N VAL A 139 11.48 -10.67 -6.15
CA VAL A 139 10.27 -11.45 -5.84
C VAL A 139 10.50 -12.34 -4.62
N LEU A 140 11.66 -12.97 -4.49
CA LEU A 140 12.02 -13.78 -3.34
C LEU A 140 12.03 -12.96 -2.05
N LEU A 141 12.68 -11.79 -2.05
CA LEU A 141 12.65 -10.87 -0.91
C LEU A 141 11.22 -10.40 -0.59
N ALA A 142 10.40 -10.10 -1.60
CA ALA A 142 9.02 -9.69 -1.37
C ALA A 142 8.19 -10.76 -0.66
N ILE A 143 8.34 -12.03 -1.03
CA ILE A 143 7.61 -13.17 -0.44
C ILE A 143 8.15 -13.52 0.95
N THR A 144 9.45 -13.49 1.14
CA THR A 144 10.09 -13.96 2.38
C THR A 144 10.07 -12.92 3.50
N THR A 145 10.15 -11.64 3.16
CA THR A 145 10.23 -10.54 4.14
C THR A 145 8.93 -9.77 4.30
N GLY A 146 8.03 -9.85 3.32
CA GLY A 146 6.80 -9.07 3.27
C GLY A 146 7.00 -7.54 3.23
N MET A 147 8.20 -7.06 2.89
CA MET A 147 8.49 -5.63 2.76
C MET A 147 7.56 -4.96 1.75
N ARG A 148 7.27 -3.66 1.95
CA ARG A 148 6.51 -2.89 0.96
C ARG A 148 7.35 -2.69 -0.31
N LYS A 149 6.67 -2.62 -1.46
CA LYS A 149 7.35 -2.37 -2.75
C LYS A 149 8.34 -1.21 -2.69
N SER A 150 7.95 -0.09 -2.07
CA SER A 150 8.84 1.07 -1.94
C SER A 150 10.02 0.83 -1.01
N GLU A 151 9.87 0.02 0.04
CA GLU A 151 10.96 -0.37 0.93
C GLU A 151 11.97 -1.23 0.19
N LEU A 152 11.51 -2.25 -0.54
CA LEU A 152 12.36 -3.12 -1.37
C LEU A 152 13.13 -2.34 -2.43
N LEU A 153 12.43 -1.51 -3.22
CA LEU A 153 13.05 -0.77 -4.31
C LEU A 153 14.07 0.28 -3.86
N ASN A 154 13.95 0.79 -2.63
CA ASN A 154 14.90 1.74 -2.06
C ASN A 154 15.93 1.08 -1.13
N LEU A 155 15.93 -0.25 -1.04
CA LEU A 155 16.89 -1.00 -0.22
C LEU A 155 18.32 -0.84 -0.77
N ARG A 156 19.26 -0.55 0.12
CA ARG A 156 20.67 -0.37 -0.21
C ARG A 156 21.52 -1.49 0.37
N TRP A 157 22.67 -1.73 -0.21
CA TRP A 157 23.64 -2.69 0.34
C TRP A 157 24.06 -2.35 1.77
N SER A 158 24.16 -1.05 2.09
CA SER A 158 24.44 -0.56 3.46
C SER A 158 23.34 -0.85 4.48
N ASP A 159 22.13 -1.15 4.03
CA ASP A 159 21.00 -1.45 4.92
C ASP A 159 20.97 -2.91 5.36
N ILE A 160 21.82 -3.77 4.76
CA ILE A 160 21.84 -5.22 5.01
C ILE A 160 22.97 -5.58 5.98
N ASN A 161 22.60 -6.15 7.12
CA ASN A 161 23.51 -6.87 7.99
C ASN A 161 23.50 -8.35 7.57
N PHE A 162 24.59 -8.78 6.92
CA PHE A 162 24.73 -10.15 6.41
C PHE A 162 25.07 -11.17 7.49
N GLU A 163 25.60 -10.76 8.66
CA GLU A 163 25.90 -11.65 9.77
C GLU A 163 24.60 -12.07 10.49
N ASP A 164 23.78 -11.08 10.81
CA ASP A 164 22.53 -11.31 11.56
C ASP A 164 21.33 -11.61 10.65
N GLY A 165 21.47 -11.48 9.33
CA GLY A 165 20.38 -11.66 8.40
C GLY A 165 19.26 -10.61 8.57
N LEU A 166 19.63 -9.34 8.73
CA LEU A 166 18.71 -8.25 9.02
C LEU A 166 18.80 -7.13 7.99
N ALA A 167 17.66 -6.54 7.67
CA ALA A 167 17.57 -5.30 6.89
C ALA A 167 17.10 -4.15 7.77
N THR A 168 17.79 -3.02 7.72
CA THR A 168 17.42 -1.78 8.40
C THR A 168 16.65 -0.88 7.43
N LEU A 169 15.36 -0.66 7.67
CA LEU A 169 14.50 0.19 6.85
C LEU A 169 14.43 1.59 7.46
N ASN A 170 15.26 2.51 6.92
CA ASN A 170 15.41 3.87 7.44
C ASN A 170 14.27 4.81 7.07
N THR A 171 13.55 4.55 5.96
CA THR A 171 12.50 5.42 5.45
C THR A 171 11.24 4.61 5.19
N THR A 172 10.48 4.33 6.24
CA THR A 172 9.13 3.76 6.06
C THR A 172 8.15 4.87 5.68
N LYS A 173 7.04 4.52 5.02
CA LYS A 173 5.94 5.47 4.71
C LYS A 173 5.47 6.27 5.94
N ASN A 174 5.80 5.77 7.12
CA ASN A 174 5.37 6.28 8.41
C ASN A 174 6.48 7.07 9.15
N GLY A 175 7.68 7.19 8.57
CA GLY A 175 8.82 7.90 9.17
C GLY A 175 9.57 7.17 10.28
N GLU A 176 9.17 5.94 10.63
CA GLU A 176 9.80 5.16 11.70
C GLU A 176 10.84 4.20 11.11
N LYS A 177 12.00 4.12 11.76
CA LYS A 177 13.02 3.12 11.47
C LYS A 177 12.55 1.75 11.97
N ARG A 178 12.66 0.71 11.15
CA ARG A 178 12.40 -0.66 11.58
C ARG A 178 13.44 -1.63 11.06
N ILE A 179 13.60 -2.72 11.78
CA ILE A 179 14.42 -3.86 11.39
C ILE A 179 13.49 -4.94 10.84
N ASN A 180 13.88 -5.56 9.73
CA ASN A 180 13.15 -6.66 9.12
C ASN A 180 14.07 -7.85 8.96
N PRO A 181 13.72 -9.05 9.47
CA PRO A 181 14.52 -10.26 9.29
C PRO A 181 14.50 -10.70 7.82
N ILE A 182 15.64 -11.16 7.34
CA ILE A 182 15.83 -11.74 6.01
C ILE A 182 16.10 -13.23 6.20
N PRO A 183 15.18 -14.12 5.82
CA PRO A 183 15.42 -15.56 5.90
C PRO A 183 16.61 -15.99 5.05
N THR A 184 17.31 -17.06 5.48
CA THR A 184 18.55 -17.58 4.88
C THR A 184 18.44 -17.76 3.37
N VAL A 185 17.32 -18.28 2.87
CA VAL A 185 17.09 -18.49 1.44
C VAL A 185 17.20 -17.18 0.62
N ALA A 186 16.73 -16.06 1.16
CA ALA A 186 16.84 -14.75 0.50
C ALA A 186 18.19 -14.08 0.76
N LEU A 187 18.77 -14.32 1.93
CA LEU A 187 20.10 -13.81 2.28
C LEU A 187 21.19 -14.43 1.40
N ASP A 188 21.11 -15.70 1.09
CA ASP A 188 22.07 -16.39 0.23
C ASP A 188 21.94 -15.91 -1.23
N GLU A 189 20.75 -15.63 -1.70
CA GLU A 189 20.54 -15.00 -3.01
C GLU A 189 21.11 -13.57 -3.03
N LEU A 190 20.92 -12.79 -1.96
CA LEU A 190 21.55 -11.46 -1.81
C LEU A 190 23.07 -11.52 -1.90
N LYS A 191 23.70 -12.52 -1.27
CA LYS A 191 25.15 -12.70 -1.32
C LYS A 191 25.66 -12.94 -2.74
N GLN A 192 24.92 -13.68 -3.56
CA GLN A 192 25.28 -13.94 -4.97
C GLN A 192 25.27 -12.67 -5.83
N HIS A 193 24.38 -11.72 -5.50
CA HIS A 193 24.27 -10.43 -6.18
C HIS A 193 25.06 -9.30 -5.54
N ARG A 194 25.84 -9.60 -4.48
CA ARG A 194 26.52 -8.58 -3.67
C ARG A 194 27.52 -7.79 -4.49
N GLU A 195 27.33 -6.47 -4.47
CA GLU A 195 28.27 -5.50 -5.03
C GLU A 195 28.98 -4.75 -3.92
N VAL A 196 30.22 -4.31 -4.19
CA VAL A 196 30.98 -3.47 -3.27
C VAL A 196 30.40 -2.05 -3.32
N GLY A 197 29.98 -1.54 -2.16
CA GLY A 197 29.45 -0.18 -2.05
C GLY A 197 28.15 -0.08 -1.26
N SER A 198 27.57 1.12 -1.25
CA SER A 198 26.35 1.47 -0.51
C SER A 198 25.15 1.77 -1.39
N GLY A 199 25.25 1.48 -2.70
CA GLY A 199 24.22 1.77 -3.70
C GLY A 199 22.92 0.99 -3.51
N LEU A 200 21.91 1.33 -4.31
CA LEU A 200 20.65 0.59 -4.37
C LEU A 200 20.89 -0.85 -4.82
N ILE A 201 20.19 -1.80 -4.20
CA ILE A 201 20.18 -3.20 -4.64
C ILE A 201 19.43 -3.33 -5.97
N PHE A 202 18.33 -2.61 -6.14
CA PHE A 202 17.43 -2.67 -7.29
C PHE A 202 17.47 -1.37 -8.10
N PHE A 203 18.65 -1.03 -8.59
CA PHE A 203 18.88 0.21 -9.35
C PHE A 203 18.46 0.11 -10.82
N SER A 204 18.19 1.25 -11.42
CA SER A 204 17.99 1.39 -12.87
C SER A 204 19.33 1.43 -13.59
N ARG A 205 19.48 0.66 -14.69
CA ARG A 205 20.67 0.72 -15.56
C ARG A 205 20.95 2.12 -16.15
N TYR A 206 19.94 2.97 -16.20
CA TYR A 206 20.07 4.33 -16.74
C TYR A 206 20.40 5.37 -15.68
N ASN A 207 20.18 5.06 -14.40
CA ASN A 207 20.49 5.94 -13.28
C ASN A 207 20.60 5.08 -12.01
N LEU A 208 21.84 4.90 -11.52
CA LEU A 208 22.13 4.02 -10.37
C LEU A 208 21.54 4.53 -9.05
N ASP A 209 21.19 5.82 -8.97
CA ASP A 209 20.54 6.41 -7.80
C ASP A 209 19.02 6.30 -7.82
N LYS A 210 18.46 5.76 -8.90
CA LYS A 210 17.01 5.56 -9.03
C LYS A 210 16.66 4.08 -9.09
N PRO A 211 15.56 3.67 -8.44
CA PRO A 211 15.07 2.31 -8.54
C PRO A 211 14.68 1.95 -9.98
N ILE A 212 14.81 0.67 -10.29
CA ILE A 212 14.36 0.10 -11.57
C ILE A 212 12.84 0.22 -11.72
N ASP A 213 12.38 0.41 -12.94
CA ASP A 213 10.99 0.10 -13.32
C ASP A 213 10.90 -1.37 -13.80
N PHE A 214 10.52 -2.23 -12.89
CA PHE A 214 10.42 -3.68 -13.14
C PHE A 214 9.04 -4.12 -13.63
N ARG A 215 8.11 -3.20 -13.93
CA ARG A 215 6.73 -3.56 -14.34
C ARG A 215 6.69 -4.47 -15.54
N LYS A 216 7.48 -4.18 -16.58
CA LYS A 216 7.49 -5.02 -17.78
C LYS A 216 7.97 -6.44 -17.50
N PRO A 217 9.16 -6.70 -16.91
CA PRO A 217 9.58 -8.06 -16.57
C PRO A 217 8.62 -8.76 -15.60
N TRP A 218 7.97 -8.04 -14.69
CA TRP A 218 6.96 -8.59 -13.79
C TRP A 218 5.75 -9.15 -14.54
N PHE A 219 5.17 -8.36 -15.45
CA PHE A 219 4.02 -8.81 -16.23
C PHE A 219 4.35 -9.97 -17.15
N ILE A 220 5.53 -9.98 -17.78
CA ILE A 220 6.01 -11.09 -18.59
C ILE A 220 6.13 -12.38 -17.73
N ALA A 221 6.67 -12.29 -16.52
CA ALA A 221 6.78 -13.44 -15.63
C ALA A 221 5.41 -14.00 -15.24
N LEU A 222 4.44 -13.15 -14.89
CA LEU A 222 3.08 -13.59 -14.58
C LEU A 222 2.38 -14.24 -15.78
N GLU A 223 2.48 -13.63 -16.95
CA GLU A 223 1.90 -14.14 -18.20
C GLU A 223 2.46 -15.52 -18.55
N LYS A 224 3.79 -15.69 -18.46
CA LYS A 224 4.48 -16.97 -18.73
C LYS A 224 3.94 -18.12 -17.88
N VAL A 225 3.57 -17.85 -16.63
CA VAL A 225 3.07 -18.88 -15.70
C VAL A 225 1.55 -18.85 -15.53
N GLN A 226 0.85 -18.04 -16.33
CA GLN A 226 -0.61 -17.92 -16.34
C GLN A 226 -1.22 -17.56 -14.98
N ILE A 227 -0.51 -16.75 -14.20
CA ILE A 227 -1.04 -16.20 -12.95
C ILE A 227 -1.78 -14.90 -13.27
N THR A 228 -3.11 -14.93 -13.10
CA THR A 228 -4.01 -13.80 -13.31
C THR A 228 -4.44 -13.15 -12.00
N ASP A 229 -4.93 -11.90 -12.07
CA ASP A 229 -5.44 -11.14 -10.91
C ASP A 229 -4.46 -11.08 -9.72
N PHE A 230 -3.17 -10.96 -10.03
CA PHE A 230 -2.10 -10.93 -9.04
C PHE A 230 -1.18 -9.72 -9.26
N ARG A 231 -1.07 -8.86 -8.26
CA ARG A 231 -0.25 -7.65 -8.28
C ARG A 231 1.02 -7.87 -7.48
N PHE A 232 2.06 -7.13 -7.75
CA PHE A 232 3.30 -7.19 -6.96
C PHE A 232 3.08 -6.99 -5.44
N HIS A 233 2.09 -6.16 -5.06
CA HIS A 233 1.77 -5.97 -3.64
C HIS A 233 1.15 -7.22 -2.98
N ASP A 234 0.58 -8.12 -3.76
CA ASP A 234 -0.04 -9.33 -3.26
C ASP A 234 1.02 -10.38 -2.82
N LEU A 235 2.31 -10.19 -3.19
CA LEU A 235 3.44 -10.93 -2.61
C LEU A 235 3.57 -10.67 -1.10
N ARG A 236 3.28 -9.46 -0.64
CA ARG A 236 3.24 -9.15 0.80
C ARG A 236 2.04 -9.82 1.47
N HIS A 237 0.90 -9.95 0.78
CA HIS A 237 -0.22 -10.75 1.28
C HIS A 237 0.16 -12.23 1.36
N THR A 238 0.93 -12.73 0.40
CA THR A 238 1.48 -14.10 0.41
C THR A 238 2.40 -14.30 1.61
N ALA A 239 3.33 -13.39 1.87
CA ALA A 239 4.20 -13.43 3.07
C ALA A 239 3.38 -13.48 4.37
N ALA A 240 2.39 -12.59 4.51
CA ALA A 240 1.50 -12.57 5.68
C ALA A 240 0.75 -13.90 5.86
N SER A 241 0.21 -14.44 4.77
CA SER A 241 -0.54 -15.70 4.79
C SER A 241 0.35 -16.86 5.20
N TYR A 242 1.56 -16.95 4.66
CA TYR A 242 2.52 -18.00 5.01
C TYR A 242 2.96 -17.91 6.48
N LEU A 243 3.22 -16.72 7.01
CA LEU A 243 3.55 -16.54 8.43
C LEU A 243 2.43 -17.05 9.33
N VAL A 244 1.18 -16.65 9.05
CA VAL A 244 0.02 -17.06 9.86
C VAL A 244 -0.27 -18.57 9.72
N MET A 245 -0.17 -19.12 8.52
CA MET A 245 -0.32 -20.56 8.27
C MET A 245 0.79 -21.36 8.94
N GLY A 246 2.02 -20.81 8.99
CA GLY A 246 3.17 -21.36 9.70
C GLY A 246 3.09 -21.23 11.22
N GLY A 247 2.04 -20.61 11.77
CA GLY A 247 1.79 -20.54 13.20
C GLY A 247 2.20 -19.24 13.88
N ALA A 248 2.69 -18.25 13.14
CA ALA A 248 2.93 -16.92 13.71
C ALA A 248 1.61 -16.30 14.19
N THR A 249 1.65 -15.63 15.32
CA THR A 249 0.52 -14.85 15.82
C THR A 249 0.25 -13.66 14.89
N LEU A 250 -0.96 -13.10 14.96
CA LEU A 250 -1.29 -11.90 14.20
C LEU A 250 -0.42 -10.71 14.64
N HIS A 251 0.00 -10.66 15.90
CA HIS A 251 0.88 -9.62 16.42
C HIS A 251 2.27 -9.73 15.79
N GLU A 252 2.94 -10.89 15.89
CA GLU A 252 4.26 -11.15 15.27
C GLU A 252 4.24 -10.89 13.77
N THR A 253 3.19 -11.36 13.09
CA THR A 253 2.99 -11.08 11.65
C THR A 253 2.90 -9.58 11.40
N GLY A 254 2.16 -8.85 12.23
CA GLY A 254 2.04 -7.39 12.15
C GLY A 254 3.38 -6.68 12.35
N GLU A 255 4.20 -7.12 13.30
CA GLU A 255 5.54 -6.57 13.57
C GLU A 255 6.49 -6.81 12.37
N ILE A 256 6.59 -8.05 11.89
CA ILE A 256 7.43 -8.40 10.73
C ILE A 256 7.04 -7.55 9.51
N LEU A 257 5.75 -7.42 9.25
CA LEU A 257 5.25 -6.63 8.14
C LEU A 257 5.33 -5.11 8.39
N GLY A 258 5.44 -4.65 9.63
CA GLY A 258 5.36 -3.22 10.00
C GLY A 258 3.96 -2.65 9.78
N HIS A 259 2.95 -3.32 10.33
CA HIS A 259 1.58 -2.80 10.39
C HIS A 259 1.43 -1.91 11.62
N LYS A 260 0.97 -0.66 11.44
CA LYS A 260 0.67 0.24 12.58
C LYS A 260 -0.59 -0.15 13.33
N SER A 261 -1.50 -0.87 12.71
CA SER A 261 -2.78 -1.26 13.28
C SER A 261 -2.95 -2.77 13.14
N GLU A 262 -3.26 -3.43 14.24
CA GLU A 262 -3.62 -4.85 14.28
C GLU A 262 -4.81 -5.16 13.36
N GLN A 263 -5.71 -4.21 13.17
CA GLN A 263 -6.84 -4.35 12.26
C GLN A 263 -6.39 -4.70 10.83
N THR A 264 -5.20 -4.23 10.41
CA THR A 264 -4.64 -4.57 9.09
C THR A 264 -4.26 -6.05 9.01
N THR A 265 -3.80 -6.65 10.11
CA THR A 265 -3.39 -8.06 10.17
C THR A 265 -4.57 -9.00 10.44
N LYS A 266 -5.65 -8.51 11.03
CA LYS A 266 -6.86 -9.31 11.33
C LYS A 266 -7.48 -10.00 10.12
N ARG A 267 -7.27 -9.47 8.91
CA ARG A 267 -7.73 -10.11 7.66
C ARG A 267 -7.19 -11.53 7.45
N TYR A 268 -6.02 -11.85 8.02
CA TYR A 268 -5.40 -13.18 7.92
C TYR A 268 -5.82 -14.14 9.03
N ALA A 269 -6.66 -13.71 9.99
CA ALA A 269 -7.03 -14.50 11.18
C ALA A 269 -7.68 -15.85 10.82
N HIS A 270 -8.41 -15.90 9.70
CA HIS A 270 -9.05 -17.12 9.23
C HIS A 270 -8.04 -18.21 8.81
N LEU A 271 -6.82 -17.84 8.40
CA LEU A 271 -5.77 -18.77 7.99
C LEU A 271 -5.11 -19.48 9.17
N SER A 272 -5.28 -18.99 10.41
CA SER A 272 -4.72 -19.60 11.62
C SER A 272 -5.56 -20.76 12.20
N THR A 273 -6.67 -21.13 11.57
CA THR A 273 -7.62 -22.11 12.14
C THR A 273 -6.98 -23.49 12.31
N GLY A 274 -6.25 -23.98 11.32
CA GLY A 274 -5.56 -25.28 11.39
C GLY A 274 -4.51 -25.30 12.52
N HIS A 275 -3.71 -24.24 12.61
CA HIS A 275 -2.72 -24.09 13.69
C HIS A 275 -3.39 -24.05 15.08
N LYS A 276 -4.47 -23.30 15.25
CA LYS A 276 -5.22 -23.22 16.51
C LYS A 276 -5.78 -24.57 16.91
N SER A 277 -6.32 -25.35 15.98
CA SER A 277 -6.82 -26.70 16.23
C SER A 277 -5.69 -27.63 16.70
N ALA A 278 -4.58 -27.66 15.98
CA ALA A 278 -3.42 -28.48 16.33
C ALA A 278 -2.80 -28.07 17.70
N LEU A 279 -2.72 -26.77 17.96
CA LEU A 279 -2.25 -26.22 19.24
C LEU A 279 -3.18 -26.66 20.39
N SER A 280 -4.49 -26.48 20.22
CA SER A 280 -5.48 -26.86 21.22
C SER A 280 -5.38 -28.35 21.54
N GLU A 281 -5.33 -29.20 20.52
CA GLU A 281 -5.22 -30.65 20.71
C GLU A 281 -3.92 -31.02 21.42
N ARG A 282 -2.78 -30.48 20.99
CA ARG A 282 -1.48 -30.75 21.62
C ARG A 282 -1.45 -30.35 23.09
N VAL A 283 -1.96 -29.14 23.41
CA VAL A 283 -1.94 -28.62 24.77
C VAL A 283 -2.91 -29.41 25.67
N MET A 284 -4.15 -29.63 25.20
CA MET A 284 -5.16 -30.34 26.01
C MET A 284 -4.78 -31.81 26.18
N ASN A 285 -4.28 -32.49 25.17
CA ASN A 285 -3.77 -33.85 25.33
C ASN A 285 -2.62 -33.95 26.33
N LYS A 286 -1.72 -32.93 26.38
CA LYS A 286 -0.67 -32.90 27.40
C LYS A 286 -1.23 -32.72 28.81
N VAL A 287 -2.20 -31.83 28.96
CA VAL A 287 -2.82 -31.52 30.28
C VAL A 287 -3.66 -32.71 30.82
N PHE A 288 -4.39 -33.40 29.94
CA PHE A 288 -5.33 -34.44 30.36
C PHE A 288 -4.79 -35.87 30.26
N LYS A 289 -3.70 -36.13 29.52
CA LYS A 289 -3.06 -37.45 29.45
C LYS A 289 -2.01 -37.69 30.55
N ASN A 290 -1.63 -36.68 31.30
CA ASN A 290 -0.72 -36.79 32.44
C ASN A 290 -1.47 -37.02 33.76
N LYS A 291 -2.56 -37.82 33.74
CA LYS A 291 -3.22 -38.37 34.94
C LYS A 291 -3.03 -39.84 34.98
#